data_93e023edd18a9d876c9b629854bcbc24
#
_entry.id   93e023edd18a9d876c9b629854bcbc24
#
_cell.length_a   1.000
_cell.length_b   1.000
_cell.length_c   1.000
_cell.angle_alpha   90.00
_cell.angle_beta   90.00
_cell.angle_gamma   90.00
#
_symmetry.space_group_name_H-M   'P 1'
#
loop_
_entity.id
_entity.type
_entity.pdbx_description
1 polymer ?
#
loop_
_entity_poly.entity_id
_entity_poly.type
_entity_poly.pdbx_seq_one_letter_code
_entity_poly.pdbx_strand_id
1 'polypeptide(L)'
;VLMKNLFKRIITTILVLTMVMGFNVPFSATTVMAASITYNVSSTIKGVLTDDGVLTISGTGAMPDYTKIANIPWYKDRDRISEVRVNSGITSIGEANFNSCYNMTKVTVASTVTSIGDGAFADTKLQSYTGMERVKTFGDYVFQGTDLDDFEFPGATTEIGNYIFYNSSVKRIVIPKSVTTIKDGIGYKAENLEKIEVSNNNKNYVAENYVLYNKNKTILESYPAAKTGTEFTIPSTVKKVTAYGFSYGKNLKKITITSGVTTLGDGAFYEMKALDEIAIPKNITSIGSFLLQNCTALKTLKFYAKVKTVPYLLCSGCSNLTKVVMDNSAIETLEPRVFMDCVKLSSVTLPTALKTIQVYAFKNCKALSTISYPKSITLIESGAFEGSSITKYPTWLSKGNNGDYGIFTKIK
;
A
#
# COMPACT_ATOMS: atom_id res chain seq x y z
N VAL A 1 -17.80 31.33 -6.86
CA VAL A 1 -16.85 32.34 -6.35
C VAL A 1 -17.32 33.76 -6.77
N LEU A 2 -17.71 34.01 -8.04
CA LEU A 2 -18.15 35.35 -8.49
C LEU A 2 -19.41 35.87 -7.76
N MET A 3 -20.41 35.03 -7.52
CA MET A 3 -21.65 35.44 -6.83
C MET A 3 -21.44 35.78 -5.34
N LYS A 4 -20.57 35.07 -4.62
CA LYS A 4 -20.23 35.38 -3.21
C LYS A 4 -19.53 36.74 -3.06
N ASN A 5 -18.66 37.08 -4.02
CA ASN A 5 -17.98 38.38 -4.02
C ASN A 5 -18.91 39.53 -4.42
N LEU A 6 -19.90 39.26 -5.28
CA LEU A 6 -20.94 40.26 -5.65
C LEU A 6 -21.84 40.56 -4.45
N PHE A 7 -22.28 39.54 -3.70
CA PHE A 7 -23.12 39.72 -2.50
C PHE A 7 -22.40 40.52 -1.40
N LYS A 8 -21.10 40.21 -1.14
CA LYS A 8 -20.29 40.99 -0.18
C LYS A 8 -20.16 42.46 -0.60
N ARG A 9 -19.93 42.73 -1.88
CA ARG A 9 -19.86 44.15 -2.41
C ARG A 9 -21.19 44.87 -2.30
N ILE A 10 -22.31 44.21 -2.57
CA ILE A 10 -23.66 44.82 -2.45
C ILE A 10 -23.96 45.16 -0.99
N ILE A 11 -23.67 44.28 -0.03
CA ILE A 11 -23.87 44.55 1.41
C ILE A 11 -22.99 45.70 1.88
N THR A 12 -21.72 45.75 1.46
CA THR A 12 -20.81 46.85 1.84
C THR A 12 -21.26 48.19 1.25
N THR A 13 -21.76 48.20 0.02
CA THR A 13 -22.25 49.42 -0.66
C THR A 13 -23.56 49.94 -0.01
N ILE A 14 -24.46 49.04 0.38
CA ILE A 14 -25.69 49.42 1.10
C ILE A 14 -25.36 49.98 2.49
N LEU A 15 -24.39 49.40 3.21
CA LEU A 15 -23.97 49.84 4.55
C LEU A 15 -23.34 51.24 4.47
N VAL A 16 -22.54 51.53 3.45
CA VAL A 16 -21.93 52.87 3.25
C VAL A 16 -22.99 53.91 2.84
N LEU A 17 -23.97 53.51 2.03
CA LEU A 17 -25.07 54.47 1.63
C LEU A 17 -25.99 54.83 2.81
N THR A 18 -26.26 53.89 3.75
CA THR A 18 -27.08 54.15 4.92
C THR A 18 -26.39 55.05 5.96
N MET A 19 -25.04 54.98 6.08
CA MET A 19 -24.27 55.86 6.94
C MET A 19 -24.26 57.35 6.45
N VAL A 20 -24.37 57.56 5.15
CA VAL A 20 -24.34 58.92 4.55
C VAL A 20 -25.72 59.62 4.63
N MET A 21 -26.82 58.87 4.77
CA MET A 21 -28.17 59.44 4.73
C MET A 21 -28.86 59.58 6.10
N GLY A 22 -28.20 59.27 7.20
CA GLY A 22 -28.70 59.53 8.57
C GLY A 22 -30.00 58.80 8.95
N PHE A 23 -30.38 57.77 8.25
CA PHE A 23 -31.53 56.92 8.63
C PHE A 23 -31.16 55.96 9.74
N ASN A 24 -31.65 56.15 10.94
CA ASN A 24 -31.67 55.16 12.02
C ASN A 24 -32.64 54.03 11.65
N VAL A 25 -32.22 53.11 10.81
CA VAL A 25 -32.93 51.86 10.63
C VAL A 25 -32.41 50.93 11.75
N PRO A 26 -33.27 50.40 12.63
CA PRO A 26 -32.81 49.40 13.60
C PRO A 26 -32.33 48.18 12.82
N PHE A 27 -31.01 48.02 12.72
CA PHE A 27 -30.38 46.84 12.10
C PHE A 27 -30.59 45.69 13.07
N SER A 28 -31.73 45.02 12.93
CA SER A 28 -31.86 43.66 13.51
C SER A 28 -30.90 42.80 12.73
N ALA A 29 -29.76 42.50 13.32
CA ALA A 29 -28.84 41.47 12.80
C ALA A 29 -29.58 40.13 12.90
N THR A 30 -30.41 39.83 11.91
CA THR A 30 -30.81 38.45 11.64
C THR A 30 -29.53 37.73 11.30
N THR A 31 -28.98 37.04 12.27
CA THR A 31 -28.02 35.98 12.05
C THR A 31 -28.70 35.03 11.08
N VAL A 32 -28.37 35.13 9.79
CA VAL A 32 -28.71 34.08 8.82
C VAL A 32 -28.00 32.85 9.33
N MET A 33 -28.74 32.03 10.04
CA MET A 33 -28.22 30.70 10.44
C MET A 33 -27.85 30.02 9.13
N ALA A 34 -26.57 29.73 8.98
CA ALA A 34 -26.11 28.95 7.82
C ALA A 34 -26.95 27.66 7.78
N ALA A 35 -27.50 27.35 6.62
CA ALA A 35 -28.27 26.10 6.47
C ALA A 35 -27.36 24.94 6.84
N SER A 36 -27.85 24.05 7.69
CA SER A 36 -27.08 22.89 8.14
C SER A 36 -27.90 21.60 7.93
N ILE A 37 -27.19 20.52 7.66
CA ILE A 37 -27.77 19.18 7.55
C ILE A 37 -27.41 18.41 8.82
N THR A 38 -28.42 17.86 9.48
CA THR A 38 -28.21 17.01 10.67
C THR A 38 -28.37 15.54 10.30
N TYR A 39 -27.40 14.74 10.69
CA TYR A 39 -27.36 13.28 10.52
C TYR A 39 -27.50 12.58 11.86
N ASN A 40 -28.35 11.56 11.94
CA ASN A 40 -28.41 10.64 13.08
C ASN A 40 -27.39 9.53 12.84
N VAL A 41 -26.28 9.53 13.59
CA VAL A 41 -25.20 8.55 13.50
C VAL A 41 -25.54 7.31 14.34
N SER A 42 -26.05 7.55 15.56
CA SER A 42 -26.58 6.53 16.46
C SER A 42 -27.65 7.17 17.37
N SER A 43 -28.16 6.44 18.35
CA SER A 43 -29.10 7.00 19.36
C SER A 43 -28.47 8.12 20.22
N THR A 44 -27.14 8.14 20.33
CA THR A 44 -26.39 9.07 21.22
C THR A 44 -25.45 10.00 20.43
N ILE A 45 -25.27 9.81 19.13
CA ILE A 45 -24.31 10.55 18.29
C ILE A 45 -25.02 11.20 17.12
N LYS A 46 -24.72 12.46 16.89
CA LYS A 46 -25.20 13.25 15.73
C LYS A 46 -24.03 13.85 14.96
N GLY A 47 -24.21 14.02 13.64
CA GLY A 47 -23.35 14.79 12.78
C GLY A 47 -24.10 16.04 12.29
N VAL A 48 -23.46 17.18 12.23
CA VAL A 48 -24.00 18.43 11.68
C VAL A 48 -23.03 18.95 10.62
N LEU A 49 -23.47 19.02 9.37
CA LEU A 49 -22.73 19.58 8.25
C LEU A 49 -23.25 20.98 7.95
N THR A 50 -22.39 21.97 8.04
CA THR A 50 -22.67 23.37 7.73
C THR A 50 -22.38 23.69 6.25
N ASP A 51 -22.93 24.80 5.74
CA ASP A 51 -22.77 25.19 4.32
C ASP A 51 -21.32 25.50 3.91
N ASP A 52 -20.46 25.85 4.89
CA ASP A 52 -19.02 26.05 4.67
C ASP A 52 -18.22 24.74 4.64
N GLY A 53 -18.91 23.58 4.77
CA GLY A 53 -18.31 22.25 4.61
C GLY A 53 -17.70 21.68 5.89
N VAL A 54 -18.06 22.22 7.07
CA VAL A 54 -17.59 21.65 8.34
C VAL A 54 -18.60 20.62 8.85
N LEU A 55 -18.16 19.36 8.99
CA LEU A 55 -18.94 18.30 9.62
C LEU A 55 -18.49 18.15 11.08
N THR A 56 -19.41 18.46 12.00
CA THR A 56 -19.17 18.32 13.45
C THR A 56 -19.88 17.09 13.99
N ILE A 57 -19.13 16.17 14.59
CA ILE A 57 -19.65 14.97 15.26
C ILE A 57 -19.72 15.25 16.76
N SER A 58 -20.88 15.05 17.35
CA SER A 58 -21.12 15.29 18.78
C SER A 58 -22.01 14.22 19.40
N GLY A 59 -21.89 14.03 20.71
CA GLY A 59 -22.60 13.01 21.46
C GLY A 59 -21.66 12.19 22.36
N THR A 60 -22.05 10.97 22.68
CA THR A 60 -21.28 10.10 23.58
C THR A 60 -21.18 8.68 23.05
N GLY A 61 -20.01 8.05 23.24
CA GLY A 61 -19.75 6.67 22.89
C GLY A 61 -18.96 6.49 21.61
N ALA A 62 -18.94 5.26 21.11
CA ALA A 62 -18.23 4.87 19.90
C ALA A 62 -19.06 5.22 18.65
N MET A 63 -18.42 5.77 17.61
CA MET A 63 -19.04 5.87 16.29
C MET A 63 -19.16 4.46 15.68
N PRO A 64 -20.28 4.17 14.96
CA PRO A 64 -20.49 2.86 14.36
C PRO A 64 -19.48 2.56 13.22
N ASP A 65 -19.27 1.28 12.94
CA ASP A 65 -18.54 0.81 11.77
C ASP A 65 -19.45 0.76 10.53
N TYR A 66 -18.91 1.13 9.37
CA TYR A 66 -19.62 1.10 8.09
C TYR A 66 -18.91 0.20 7.08
N THR A 67 -19.25 -1.10 7.07
CA THR A 67 -18.71 -2.07 6.09
C THR A 67 -19.14 -1.77 4.65
N LYS A 68 -20.19 -0.95 4.47
CA LYS A 68 -20.64 -0.44 3.17
C LYS A 68 -20.64 1.08 3.22
N ILE A 69 -19.83 1.70 2.39
CA ILE A 69 -19.67 3.17 2.31
C ILE A 69 -21.02 3.88 2.10
N ALA A 70 -21.94 3.28 1.34
CA ALA A 70 -23.28 3.85 1.10
C ALA A 70 -24.15 3.97 2.36
N ASN A 71 -23.78 3.30 3.46
CA ASN A 71 -24.49 3.39 4.74
C ASN A 71 -24.01 4.53 5.62
N ILE A 72 -22.90 5.21 5.27
CA ILE A 72 -22.40 6.36 6.00
C ILE A 72 -23.46 7.47 5.94
N PRO A 73 -23.88 8.08 7.07
CA PRO A 73 -25.00 9.03 7.08
C PRO A 73 -24.83 10.23 6.13
N TRP A 74 -23.59 10.71 5.96
CA TRP A 74 -23.24 11.84 5.05
C TRP A 74 -22.75 11.38 3.68
N TYR A 75 -22.94 10.12 3.30
CA TYR A 75 -22.44 9.59 2.02
C TYR A 75 -22.83 10.43 0.79
N LYS A 76 -24.06 10.92 0.74
CA LYS A 76 -24.55 11.74 -0.39
C LYS A 76 -23.95 13.17 -0.42
N ASP A 77 -23.50 13.66 0.74
CA ASP A 77 -22.96 15.00 0.92
C ASP A 77 -21.42 14.99 1.15
N ARG A 78 -20.77 13.84 1.04
CA ARG A 78 -19.34 13.67 1.33
C ARG A 78 -18.42 14.62 0.56
N ASP A 79 -18.81 14.98 -0.67
CA ASP A 79 -18.05 15.92 -1.50
C ASP A 79 -18.15 17.38 -1.02
N ARG A 80 -19.08 17.68 -0.10
CA ARG A 80 -19.21 19.00 0.54
C ARG A 80 -18.33 19.12 1.78
N ILE A 81 -17.87 17.99 2.36
CA ILE A 81 -17.10 17.98 3.60
C ILE A 81 -15.66 18.40 3.31
N SER A 82 -15.24 19.53 3.89
CA SER A 82 -13.88 20.08 3.80
C SER A 82 -13.09 19.95 5.11
N GLU A 83 -13.81 19.94 6.26
CA GLU A 83 -13.25 19.78 7.59
C GLU A 83 -14.16 18.85 8.43
N VAL A 84 -13.55 18.02 9.25
CA VAL A 84 -14.25 17.18 10.26
C VAL A 84 -13.81 17.59 11.65
N ARG A 85 -14.78 17.74 12.57
CA ARG A 85 -14.57 17.99 14.00
C ARG A 85 -15.24 16.90 14.82
N VAL A 86 -14.47 16.08 15.50
CA VAL A 86 -14.96 15.04 16.41
C VAL A 86 -14.85 15.59 17.83
N ASN A 87 -16.00 15.89 18.46
CA ASN A 87 -16.07 16.54 19.76
C ASN A 87 -15.87 15.57 20.93
N SER A 88 -15.62 16.15 22.10
CA SER A 88 -15.52 15.40 23.37
C SER A 88 -16.78 14.59 23.65
N GLY A 89 -16.60 13.40 24.24
CA GLY A 89 -17.65 12.40 24.45
C GLY A 89 -17.59 11.25 23.45
N ILE A 90 -17.07 11.47 22.23
CA ILE A 90 -16.80 10.40 21.26
C ILE A 90 -15.57 9.62 21.73
N THR A 91 -15.68 8.29 21.80
CA THR A 91 -14.62 7.41 22.31
C THR A 91 -13.82 6.68 21.23
N SER A 92 -14.43 6.50 20.05
CA SER A 92 -13.75 5.93 18.87
C SER A 92 -14.36 6.48 17.58
N ILE A 93 -13.54 6.52 16.53
CA ILE A 93 -13.97 6.68 15.14
C ILE A 93 -14.03 5.28 14.55
N GLY A 94 -15.19 4.84 14.07
CA GLY A 94 -15.39 3.50 13.51
C GLY A 94 -14.83 3.33 12.11
N GLU A 95 -14.96 2.09 11.56
CA GLU A 95 -14.55 1.75 10.21
C GLU A 95 -15.22 2.66 9.17
N ALA A 96 -14.45 3.13 8.21
CA ALA A 96 -14.83 3.90 7.03
C ALA A 96 -15.62 5.19 7.29
N ASN A 97 -15.67 5.72 8.51
CA ASN A 97 -16.56 6.83 8.86
C ASN A 97 -16.41 8.05 7.95
N PHE A 98 -15.21 8.41 7.52
CA PHE A 98 -14.96 9.54 6.62
C PHE A 98 -14.34 9.10 5.30
N ASN A 99 -14.46 7.81 4.97
CA ASN A 99 -13.97 7.26 3.71
C ASN A 99 -14.62 8.00 2.51
N SER A 100 -13.79 8.30 1.51
CA SER A 100 -14.22 8.98 0.29
C SER A 100 -14.81 10.38 0.49
N CYS A 101 -14.52 11.06 1.60
CA CYS A 101 -14.75 12.49 1.74
C CYS A 101 -13.68 13.26 0.93
N TYR A 102 -13.81 13.24 -0.39
CA TYR A 102 -12.77 13.65 -1.35
C TYR A 102 -12.28 15.08 -1.23
N ASN A 103 -13.01 15.96 -0.54
CA ASN A 103 -12.60 17.35 -0.35
C ASN A 103 -12.16 17.65 1.09
N MET A 104 -12.14 16.64 1.96
CA MET A 104 -11.73 16.80 3.35
C MET A 104 -10.21 16.97 3.44
N THR A 105 -9.78 18.17 3.90
CA THR A 105 -8.36 18.53 4.05
C THR A 105 -7.91 18.60 5.50
N LYS A 106 -8.85 18.62 6.44
CA LYS A 106 -8.55 18.81 7.87
C LYS A 106 -9.43 17.97 8.76
N VAL A 107 -8.85 17.43 9.84
CA VAL A 107 -9.58 16.79 10.92
C VAL A 107 -9.11 17.29 12.28
N THR A 108 -10.07 17.50 13.20
CA THR A 108 -9.82 17.76 14.62
C THR A 108 -10.47 16.65 15.43
N VAL A 109 -9.72 15.98 16.28
CA VAL A 109 -10.17 14.83 17.07
C VAL A 109 -10.01 15.14 18.55
N ALA A 110 -11.09 15.00 19.34
CA ALA A 110 -11.03 15.23 20.76
C ALA A 110 -10.19 14.15 21.49
N SER A 111 -9.62 14.54 22.63
CA SER A 111 -8.79 13.66 23.47
C SER A 111 -9.54 12.50 24.12
N THR A 112 -10.87 12.41 23.98
CA THR A 112 -11.68 11.26 24.41
C THR A 112 -11.59 10.07 23.46
N VAL A 113 -11.15 10.29 22.19
CA VAL A 113 -10.99 9.24 21.19
C VAL A 113 -9.73 8.44 21.45
N THR A 114 -9.90 7.11 21.56
CA THR A 114 -8.81 6.17 21.88
C THR A 114 -8.50 5.18 20.75
N SER A 115 -9.38 5.08 19.73
CA SER A 115 -9.18 4.21 18.58
C SER A 115 -9.75 4.82 17.29
N ILE A 116 -9.11 4.51 16.17
CA ILE A 116 -9.54 4.88 14.84
C ILE A 116 -9.60 3.59 14.01
N GLY A 117 -10.77 3.28 13.46
CA GLY A 117 -11.08 2.05 12.73
C GLY A 117 -10.53 2.03 11.30
N ASP A 118 -10.69 0.88 10.64
CA ASP A 118 -10.16 0.61 9.31
C ASP A 118 -10.68 1.62 8.28
N GLY A 119 -9.78 2.13 7.45
CA GLY A 119 -10.13 3.07 6.39
C GLY A 119 -10.87 4.34 6.82
N ALA A 120 -10.81 4.72 8.11
CA ALA A 120 -11.62 5.81 8.65
C ALA A 120 -11.44 7.14 7.91
N PHE A 121 -10.26 7.44 7.39
CA PHE A 121 -9.93 8.62 6.59
C PHE A 121 -9.46 8.27 5.17
N ALA A 122 -9.73 7.06 4.71
CA ALA A 122 -9.26 6.61 3.41
C ALA A 122 -9.89 7.43 2.27
N ASP A 123 -9.08 7.65 1.22
CA ASP A 123 -9.48 8.37 0.00
C ASP A 123 -10.03 9.79 0.27
N THR A 124 -9.33 10.51 1.16
CA THR A 124 -9.57 11.94 1.43
C THR A 124 -8.37 12.77 0.97
N LYS A 125 -8.52 14.10 0.91
CA LYS A 125 -7.40 15.04 0.72
C LYS A 125 -6.84 15.53 2.06
N LEU A 126 -6.86 14.69 3.09
CA LEU A 126 -6.40 15.08 4.41
C LEU A 126 -4.93 15.52 4.38
N GLN A 127 -4.68 16.77 4.76
CA GLN A 127 -3.37 17.42 4.81
C GLN A 127 -2.94 17.76 6.23
N SER A 128 -3.92 17.94 7.13
CA SER A 128 -3.65 18.35 8.51
C SER A 128 -4.60 17.69 9.49
N TYR A 129 -4.06 17.41 10.67
CA TYR A 129 -4.82 16.86 11.79
C TYR A 129 -4.42 17.55 13.09
N THR A 130 -5.36 17.59 14.05
CA THR A 130 -5.10 18.04 15.43
C THR A 130 -5.85 17.13 16.39
N GLY A 131 -5.35 17.05 17.61
CA GLY A 131 -5.84 16.08 18.57
C GLY A 131 -5.19 14.71 18.34
N MET A 132 -5.91 13.65 18.65
CA MET A 132 -5.44 12.26 18.60
C MET A 132 -4.44 11.86 19.71
N GLU A 133 -4.12 12.74 20.66
CA GLU A 133 -3.06 12.50 21.67
C GLU A 133 -3.27 11.21 22.47
N ARG A 134 -4.51 10.72 22.58
CA ARG A 134 -4.88 9.52 23.31
C ARG A 134 -5.22 8.33 22.42
N VAL A 135 -5.09 8.45 21.11
CA VAL A 135 -5.33 7.33 20.20
C VAL A 135 -4.26 6.26 20.40
N LYS A 136 -4.72 5.07 20.79
CA LYS A 136 -3.88 3.89 21.09
C LYS A 136 -3.78 2.97 19.89
N THR A 137 -4.85 2.83 19.11
CA THR A 137 -4.93 1.90 18.00
C THR A 137 -5.38 2.59 16.73
N PHE A 138 -4.65 2.36 15.67
CA PHE A 138 -5.02 2.70 14.30
C PHE A 138 -5.27 1.40 13.54
N GLY A 139 -6.44 1.28 12.92
CA GLY A 139 -6.82 0.15 12.08
C GLY A 139 -6.05 0.08 10.76
N ASP A 140 -6.49 -0.81 9.89
CA ASP A 140 -5.91 -1.01 8.58
C ASP A 140 -6.34 0.13 7.62
N TYR A 141 -5.47 0.55 6.68
CA TYR A 141 -5.77 1.54 5.64
C TYR A 141 -6.26 2.92 6.13
N VAL A 142 -6.05 3.30 7.39
CA VAL A 142 -6.65 4.52 7.99
C VAL A 142 -6.40 5.77 7.16
N PHE A 143 -5.19 5.95 6.65
CA PHE A 143 -4.76 7.11 5.86
C PHE A 143 -4.47 6.76 4.40
N GLN A 144 -5.13 5.72 3.86
CA GLN A 144 -5.03 5.40 2.44
C GLN A 144 -5.41 6.61 1.58
N GLY A 145 -4.61 6.90 0.54
CA GLY A 145 -4.94 7.93 -0.46
C GLY A 145 -5.03 9.36 0.09
N THR A 146 -4.44 9.63 1.27
CA THR A 146 -4.41 10.98 1.87
C THR A 146 -3.25 11.83 1.35
N ASP A 147 -3.37 13.16 1.51
CA ASP A 147 -2.37 14.16 1.13
C ASP A 147 -1.51 14.62 2.33
N LEU A 148 -1.38 13.81 3.37
CA LEU A 148 -0.50 14.07 4.51
C LEU A 148 0.96 14.07 4.05
N ASP A 149 1.71 15.13 4.37
CA ASP A 149 3.15 15.17 4.13
C ASP A 149 3.93 14.47 5.25
N ASP A 150 3.64 14.82 6.50
CA ASP A 150 4.27 14.24 7.69
C ASP A 150 3.21 13.65 8.61
N PHE A 151 3.51 12.50 9.20
CA PHE A 151 2.66 11.93 10.24
C PHE A 151 3.47 11.48 11.45
N GLU A 152 3.10 12.00 12.60
CA GLU A 152 3.65 11.59 13.88
C GLU A 152 2.59 10.84 14.68
N PHE A 153 2.81 9.54 14.91
CA PHE A 153 1.92 8.77 15.75
C PHE A 153 1.91 9.32 17.18
N PRO A 154 0.71 9.48 17.78
CA PRO A 154 0.58 9.96 19.15
C PRO A 154 1.38 9.15 20.16
N GLY A 155 1.85 9.82 21.21
CA GLY A 155 2.62 9.17 22.29
C GLY A 155 1.88 8.05 23.04
N ALA A 156 0.56 7.94 22.89
CA ALA A 156 -0.27 6.86 23.44
C ALA A 156 -0.38 5.64 22.51
N THR A 157 0.02 5.75 21.24
CA THR A 157 -0.18 4.69 20.23
C THR A 157 0.60 3.44 20.59
N THR A 158 -0.08 2.30 20.58
CA THR A 158 0.48 0.97 20.86
C THR A 158 0.42 0.04 19.65
N GLU A 159 -0.58 0.21 18.77
CA GLU A 159 -0.80 -0.63 17.61
C GLU A 159 -1.05 0.19 16.35
N ILE A 160 -0.39 -0.21 15.25
CA ILE A 160 -0.49 0.36 13.90
C ILE A 160 -0.91 -0.77 12.96
N GLY A 161 -2.04 -0.57 12.24
CA GLY A 161 -2.64 -1.53 11.34
C GLY A 161 -1.90 -1.72 10.01
N ASN A 162 -2.41 -2.65 9.20
CA ASN A 162 -1.85 -2.95 7.89
C ASN A 162 -2.05 -1.79 6.91
N TYR A 163 -1.05 -1.55 6.05
CA TYR A 163 -1.19 -0.68 4.88
C TYR A 163 -1.69 0.73 5.22
N ILE A 164 -1.38 1.23 6.42
CA ILE A 164 -1.98 2.43 7.00
C ILE A 164 -1.85 3.68 6.11
N PHE A 165 -0.76 3.80 5.34
CA PHE A 165 -0.48 4.90 4.40
C PHE A 165 -0.53 4.46 2.93
N TYR A 166 -1.28 3.39 2.61
CA TYR A 166 -1.38 2.90 1.24
C TYR A 166 -1.76 4.01 0.25
N ASN A 167 -0.94 4.22 -0.79
CA ASN A 167 -1.17 5.24 -1.82
C ASN A 167 -1.32 6.69 -1.30
N SER A 168 -0.75 7.00 -0.13
CA SER A 168 -0.73 8.36 0.45
C SER A 168 0.48 9.17 -0.01
N SER A 169 0.43 10.49 0.21
CA SER A 169 1.52 11.41 -0.12
C SER A 169 2.60 11.51 0.97
N VAL A 170 2.51 10.71 2.05
CA VAL A 170 3.37 10.83 3.23
C VAL A 170 4.85 10.73 2.89
N LYS A 171 5.64 11.70 3.40
CA LYS A 171 7.10 11.78 3.22
C LYS A 171 7.87 11.34 4.46
N ARG A 172 7.29 11.57 5.65
CA ARG A 172 7.93 11.26 6.93
C ARG A 172 6.93 10.63 7.91
N ILE A 173 7.35 9.56 8.57
CA ILE A 173 6.60 8.86 9.62
C ILE A 173 7.43 8.87 10.90
N VAL A 174 6.83 9.22 12.05
CA VAL A 174 7.46 9.15 13.37
C VAL A 174 6.72 8.16 14.26
N ILE A 175 7.45 7.17 14.78
CA ILE A 175 6.94 6.08 15.61
C ILE A 175 7.36 6.33 17.08
N PRO A 176 6.41 6.52 18.03
CA PRO A 176 6.71 6.81 19.41
C PRO A 176 7.22 5.58 20.20
N LYS A 177 7.69 5.83 21.41
CA LYS A 177 8.20 4.78 22.32
C LYS A 177 7.15 3.73 22.72
N SER A 178 5.87 4.08 22.67
CA SER A 178 4.74 3.26 23.12
C SER A 178 4.34 2.16 22.15
N VAL A 179 4.70 2.29 20.84
CA VAL A 179 4.31 1.31 19.82
C VAL A 179 4.97 -0.04 20.10
N THR A 180 4.11 -1.06 20.24
CA THR A 180 4.51 -2.45 20.46
C THR A 180 4.25 -3.33 19.24
N THR A 181 3.30 -2.93 18.39
CA THR A 181 2.87 -3.71 17.23
C THR A 181 2.74 -2.81 16.00
N ILE A 182 3.43 -3.17 14.93
CA ILE A 182 3.24 -2.64 13.59
C ILE A 182 2.90 -3.84 12.71
N LYS A 183 1.73 -3.81 12.06
CA LYS A 183 1.33 -4.84 11.10
C LYS A 183 2.04 -4.61 9.76
N ASP A 184 1.77 -5.45 8.76
CA ASP A 184 2.49 -5.42 7.48
C ASP A 184 2.26 -4.13 6.68
N GLY A 185 3.28 -3.74 5.91
CA GLY A 185 3.17 -2.75 4.85
C GLY A 185 2.97 -1.31 5.30
N ILE A 186 3.57 -0.88 6.43
CA ILE A 186 3.47 0.53 6.89
C ILE A 186 3.89 1.53 5.80
N GLY A 187 4.84 1.19 4.94
CA GLY A 187 5.30 2.01 3.80
C GLY A 187 4.81 1.52 2.43
N TYR A 188 3.87 0.56 2.38
CA TYR A 188 3.43 -0.03 1.11
C TYR A 188 2.68 0.99 0.25
N LYS A 189 3.20 1.20 -0.96
CA LYS A 189 2.72 2.18 -1.95
C LYS A 189 2.69 3.63 -1.45
N ALA A 190 3.39 3.95 -0.37
CA ALA A 190 3.69 5.31 0.04
C ALA A 190 4.91 5.81 -0.76
N GLU A 191 4.68 6.12 -2.04
CA GLU A 191 5.75 6.34 -3.03
C GLU A 191 6.60 7.59 -2.74
N ASN A 192 6.13 8.50 -1.88
CA ASN A 192 6.83 9.70 -1.47
C ASN A 192 7.56 9.56 -0.13
N LEU A 193 7.43 8.40 0.53
CA LEU A 193 8.03 8.18 1.84
C LEU A 193 9.57 8.21 1.75
N GLU A 194 10.16 9.17 2.42
CA GLU A 194 11.61 9.39 2.49
C GLU A 194 12.21 8.88 3.79
N LYS A 195 11.45 8.99 4.90
CA LYS A 195 11.98 8.78 6.25
C LYS A 195 10.98 8.08 7.16
N ILE A 196 11.46 7.06 7.87
CA ILE A 196 10.79 6.50 9.04
C ILE A 196 11.70 6.74 10.23
N GLU A 197 11.20 7.40 11.26
CA GLU A 197 11.90 7.68 12.50
C GLU A 197 11.24 6.92 13.65
N VAL A 198 12.04 6.43 14.57
CA VAL A 198 11.57 5.70 15.76
C VAL A 198 12.18 6.34 17.00
N SER A 199 11.37 6.60 18.01
CA SER A 199 11.85 7.10 19.30
C SER A 199 12.94 6.20 19.87
N ASN A 200 14.05 6.78 20.34
CA ASN A 200 15.18 6.05 20.91
C ASN A 200 14.80 5.11 22.05
N ASN A 201 13.73 5.43 22.78
CA ASN A 201 13.21 4.65 23.91
C ASN A 201 12.19 3.58 23.49
N ASN A 202 11.93 3.38 22.19
CA ASN A 202 11.08 2.28 21.74
C ASN A 202 11.80 0.96 22.00
N LYS A 203 11.08 -0.01 22.62
CA LYS A 203 11.64 -1.31 23.00
C LYS A 203 11.47 -2.39 21.95
N ASN A 204 10.63 -2.16 20.94
CA ASN A 204 10.23 -3.16 19.94
C ASN A 204 10.80 -2.86 18.54
N TYR A 205 11.01 -1.58 18.24
CA TYR A 205 11.44 -1.12 16.91
C TYR A 205 12.63 -0.15 16.99
N VAL A 206 13.34 -0.03 15.87
CA VAL A 206 14.43 0.92 15.67
C VAL A 206 14.47 1.33 14.20
N ALA A 207 14.79 2.59 13.95
CA ALA A 207 15.13 3.04 12.60
C ALA A 207 16.65 3.28 12.51
N GLU A 208 17.28 2.73 11.48
CA GLU A 208 18.67 3.01 11.15
C GLU A 208 18.75 3.56 9.73
N ASN A 209 19.31 4.74 9.59
CA ASN A 209 19.30 5.47 8.32
C ASN A 209 17.88 5.54 7.71
N TYR A 210 16.87 5.79 8.55
CA TYR A 210 15.45 5.87 8.21
C TYR A 210 14.80 4.55 7.74
N VAL A 211 15.50 3.42 7.72
CA VAL A 211 14.95 2.10 7.45
C VAL A 211 14.44 1.51 8.75
N LEU A 212 13.20 1.00 8.74
CA LEU A 212 12.54 0.45 9.91
C LEU A 212 12.91 -1.03 10.10
N TYR A 213 13.26 -1.37 11.32
CA TYR A 213 13.54 -2.74 11.76
C TYR A 213 12.84 -3.03 13.08
N ASN A 214 12.68 -4.33 13.41
CA ASN A 214 12.47 -4.72 14.79
C ASN A 214 13.70 -4.35 15.65
N LYS A 215 13.56 -4.31 16.98
CA LYS A 215 14.60 -3.82 17.91
C LYS A 215 15.95 -4.50 17.74
N ASN A 216 15.95 -5.81 17.52
CA ASN A 216 17.17 -6.62 17.38
C ASN A 216 17.73 -6.62 15.95
N LYS A 217 17.12 -5.88 15.03
CA LYS A 217 17.47 -5.82 13.60
C LYS A 217 17.52 -7.20 12.92
N THR A 218 16.68 -8.11 13.37
CA THR A 218 16.52 -9.43 12.74
C THR A 218 15.42 -9.45 11.68
N ILE A 219 14.54 -8.42 11.69
CA ILE A 219 13.47 -8.23 10.72
C ILE A 219 13.60 -6.83 10.14
N LEU A 220 13.63 -6.73 8.81
CA LEU A 220 13.48 -5.48 8.09
C LEU A 220 11.98 -5.30 7.80
N GLU A 221 11.37 -4.28 8.41
CA GLU A 221 9.94 -4.00 8.32
C GLU A 221 9.60 -3.11 7.13
N SER A 222 10.37 -2.04 6.91
CA SER A 222 10.10 -1.13 5.78
C SER A 222 11.32 -0.31 5.39
N TYR A 223 11.61 -0.27 4.10
CA TYR A 223 12.54 0.64 3.44
C TYR A 223 11.72 1.75 2.77
N PRO A 224 11.90 3.03 3.10
CA PRO A 224 11.11 4.12 2.51
C PRO A 224 11.29 4.22 0.99
N ALA A 225 10.18 4.25 0.25
CA ALA A 225 10.17 4.15 -1.21
C ALA A 225 10.96 5.27 -1.92
N ALA A 226 10.93 6.50 -1.37
CA ALA A 226 11.61 7.68 -1.91
C ALA A 226 12.97 7.96 -1.27
N LYS A 227 13.42 7.12 -0.32
CA LYS A 227 14.74 7.28 0.31
C LYS A 227 15.84 7.41 -0.75
N THR A 228 16.74 8.37 -0.54
CA THR A 228 17.87 8.60 -1.44
C THR A 228 18.89 7.45 -1.38
N GLY A 229 19.62 7.27 -2.49
CA GLY A 229 20.60 6.21 -2.66
C GLY A 229 20.17 5.19 -3.69
N THR A 230 21.14 4.66 -4.43
CA THR A 230 20.90 3.73 -5.56
C THR A 230 21.24 2.28 -5.22
N GLU A 231 21.91 2.06 -4.09
CA GLU A 231 22.31 0.72 -3.63
C GLU A 231 21.96 0.55 -2.16
N PHE A 232 21.61 -0.67 -1.77
CA PHE A 232 21.39 -1.03 -0.39
C PHE A 232 21.86 -2.46 -0.11
N THR A 233 22.63 -2.61 0.97
CA THR A 233 23.01 -3.93 1.48
C THR A 233 22.18 -4.23 2.72
N ILE A 234 21.39 -5.30 2.68
CA ILE A 234 20.61 -5.75 3.83
C ILE A 234 21.60 -6.17 4.94
N PRO A 235 21.48 -5.63 6.17
CA PRO A 235 22.39 -6.00 7.25
C PRO A 235 22.45 -7.51 7.50
N SER A 236 23.60 -8.06 7.82
CA SER A 236 23.79 -9.50 8.03
C SER A 236 23.03 -10.06 9.24
N THR A 237 22.60 -9.21 10.16
CA THR A 237 21.73 -9.54 11.29
C THR A 237 20.30 -9.87 10.85
N VAL A 238 19.83 -9.32 9.72
CA VAL A 238 18.47 -9.51 9.23
C VAL A 238 18.28 -10.96 8.78
N LYS A 239 17.22 -11.59 9.29
CA LYS A 239 16.76 -12.94 8.96
C LYS A 239 15.56 -12.92 8.02
N LYS A 240 14.72 -11.90 8.15
CA LYS A 240 13.45 -11.75 7.41
C LYS A 240 13.32 -10.34 6.86
N VAL A 241 12.87 -10.24 5.61
CA VAL A 241 12.26 -9.05 5.05
C VAL A 241 10.75 -9.29 5.07
N THR A 242 9.97 -8.36 5.64
CA THR A 242 8.51 -8.49 5.72
C THR A 242 7.84 -8.36 4.35
N ALA A 243 6.54 -8.63 4.30
CA ALA A 243 5.74 -8.36 3.12
C ALA A 243 5.86 -6.87 2.73
N TYR A 244 6.09 -6.62 1.45
CA TYR A 244 6.25 -5.29 0.85
C TYR A 244 7.39 -4.42 1.44
N GLY A 245 8.37 -5.04 2.13
CA GLY A 245 9.41 -4.33 2.88
C GLY A 245 10.28 -3.35 2.07
N PHE A 246 10.48 -3.57 0.77
CA PHE A 246 11.15 -2.65 -0.18
C PHE A 246 10.25 -2.18 -1.31
N SER A 247 8.96 -2.51 -1.26
CA SER A 247 8.05 -2.22 -2.38
C SER A 247 8.08 -0.76 -2.81
N TYR A 248 7.95 -0.52 -4.11
CA TYR A 248 7.98 0.82 -4.71
C TYR A 248 9.30 1.59 -4.52
N GLY A 249 10.36 0.97 -4.04
CA GLY A 249 11.68 1.61 -3.87
C GLY A 249 12.20 2.18 -5.18
N LYS A 250 11.85 3.45 -5.47
CA LYS A 250 12.00 4.08 -6.79
C LYS A 250 13.43 4.45 -7.16
N ASN A 251 14.33 4.53 -6.18
CA ASN A 251 15.72 4.97 -6.40
C ASN A 251 16.72 3.80 -6.41
N LEU A 252 16.37 2.65 -5.80
CA LEU A 252 17.29 1.52 -5.67
C LEU A 252 17.46 0.78 -6.99
N LYS A 253 18.69 0.80 -7.51
CA LYS A 253 19.11 0.04 -8.68
C LYS A 253 19.68 -1.33 -8.31
N LYS A 254 20.21 -1.46 -7.10
CA LYS A 254 20.84 -2.69 -6.61
C LYS A 254 20.54 -2.95 -5.15
N ILE A 255 20.16 -4.20 -4.85
CA ILE A 255 20.01 -4.71 -3.49
C ILE A 255 20.92 -5.91 -3.31
N THR A 256 21.74 -5.89 -2.27
CA THR A 256 22.55 -7.04 -1.86
C THR A 256 21.85 -7.76 -0.70
N ILE A 257 21.38 -8.97 -0.96
CA ILE A 257 20.79 -9.86 0.04
C ILE A 257 21.94 -10.65 0.70
N THR A 258 22.21 -10.35 1.96
CA THR A 258 23.31 -11.01 2.70
C THR A 258 22.97 -12.44 3.12
N SER A 259 23.98 -13.21 3.52
CA SER A 259 23.83 -14.60 3.95
C SER A 259 22.98 -14.78 5.22
N GLY A 260 22.73 -13.71 5.96
CA GLY A 260 21.85 -13.71 7.14
C GLY A 260 20.38 -13.93 6.82
N VAL A 261 19.92 -13.43 5.68
CA VAL A 261 18.50 -13.45 5.29
C VAL A 261 18.09 -14.86 4.87
N THR A 262 17.01 -15.38 5.44
CA THR A 262 16.45 -16.70 5.11
C THR A 262 15.02 -16.61 4.56
N THR A 263 14.33 -15.52 4.82
CA THR A 263 12.92 -15.33 4.47
C THR A 263 12.70 -14.00 3.77
N LEU A 264 12.00 -14.06 2.63
CA LEU A 264 11.50 -12.90 1.89
C LEU A 264 9.97 -12.99 1.85
N GLY A 265 9.29 -12.00 2.39
CA GLY A 265 7.82 -11.92 2.44
C GLY A 265 7.19 -11.66 1.07
N ASP A 266 5.86 -11.70 1.03
CA ASP A 266 5.07 -11.40 -0.17
C ASP A 266 5.43 -10.01 -0.70
N GLY A 267 5.67 -9.90 -2.00
CA GLY A 267 5.98 -8.63 -2.64
C GLY A 267 7.15 -7.85 -2.03
N ALA A 268 8.10 -8.51 -1.35
CA ALA A 268 9.18 -7.81 -0.65
C ALA A 268 9.92 -6.79 -1.53
N PHE A 269 9.99 -7.03 -2.84
CA PHE A 269 10.59 -6.15 -3.85
C PHE A 269 9.57 -5.75 -4.95
N TYR A 270 8.28 -5.71 -4.62
CA TYR A 270 7.20 -5.40 -5.55
C TYR A 270 7.32 -3.98 -6.15
N GLU A 271 7.12 -3.83 -7.48
CA GLU A 271 7.12 -2.51 -8.17
C GLU A 271 8.43 -1.68 -8.02
N MET A 272 9.57 -2.33 -7.82
CA MET A 272 10.86 -1.62 -7.79
C MET A 272 11.32 -1.30 -9.21
N LYS A 273 10.79 -0.22 -9.77
CA LYS A 273 10.95 0.15 -11.19
C LYS A 273 12.37 0.55 -11.60
N ALA A 274 13.26 0.84 -10.65
CA ALA A 274 14.68 1.17 -10.92
C ALA A 274 15.62 -0.03 -10.76
N LEU A 275 15.17 -1.15 -10.19
CA LEU A 275 16.01 -2.30 -9.86
C LEU A 275 16.51 -3.00 -11.14
N ASP A 276 17.81 -2.92 -11.40
CA ASP A 276 18.44 -3.43 -12.64
C ASP A 276 18.81 -4.91 -12.57
N GLU A 277 19.33 -5.34 -11.44
CA GLU A 277 19.79 -6.72 -11.19
C GLU A 277 19.55 -7.11 -9.74
N ILE A 278 19.14 -8.36 -9.53
CA ILE A 278 19.05 -8.97 -8.21
C ILE A 278 19.46 -10.44 -8.26
N ALA A 279 20.13 -10.88 -7.21
CA ALA A 279 20.38 -12.29 -6.95
C ALA A 279 19.63 -12.74 -5.69
N ILE A 280 18.83 -13.78 -5.81
CA ILE A 280 18.20 -14.46 -4.67
C ILE A 280 19.13 -15.60 -4.24
N PRO A 281 19.86 -15.44 -3.14
CA PRO A 281 20.96 -16.35 -2.79
C PRO A 281 20.49 -17.68 -2.21
N LYS A 282 21.40 -18.64 -2.12
CA LYS A 282 21.13 -20.04 -1.69
C LYS A 282 20.70 -20.19 -0.23
N ASN A 283 20.91 -19.19 0.60
CA ASN A 283 20.49 -19.19 2.02
C ASN A 283 18.99 -18.89 2.19
N ILE A 284 18.31 -18.43 1.15
CA ILE A 284 16.85 -18.20 1.18
C ILE A 284 16.13 -19.56 1.14
N THR A 285 15.26 -19.77 2.12
CA THR A 285 14.48 -21.02 2.30
C THR A 285 12.97 -20.78 2.31
N SER A 286 12.55 -19.52 2.39
CA SER A 286 11.14 -19.12 2.33
C SER A 286 10.98 -17.86 1.48
N ILE A 287 10.09 -17.91 0.51
CA ILE A 287 9.80 -16.80 -0.42
C ILE A 287 8.29 -16.69 -0.58
N GLY A 288 7.78 -15.48 -0.41
CA GLY A 288 6.37 -15.14 -0.68
C GLY A 288 6.09 -14.93 -2.17
N SER A 289 4.81 -14.84 -2.49
CA SER A 289 4.31 -14.50 -3.84
C SER A 289 4.64 -13.07 -4.25
N PHE A 290 4.55 -12.75 -5.53
CA PHE A 290 4.72 -11.40 -6.11
C PHE A 290 6.10 -10.76 -5.87
N LEU A 291 7.12 -11.53 -5.44
CA LEU A 291 8.37 -11.01 -4.88
C LEU A 291 8.97 -9.83 -5.67
N LEU A 292 9.07 -9.96 -7.00
CA LEU A 292 9.65 -9.00 -7.95
C LEU A 292 8.65 -8.55 -9.00
N GLN A 293 7.34 -8.72 -8.77
CA GLN A 293 6.33 -8.37 -9.76
C GLN A 293 6.45 -6.89 -10.15
N ASN A 294 6.37 -6.61 -11.47
CA ASN A 294 6.46 -5.29 -12.07
C ASN A 294 7.80 -4.54 -11.83
N CYS A 295 8.90 -5.25 -11.56
CA CYS A 295 10.25 -4.66 -11.57
C CYS A 295 10.68 -4.40 -13.01
N THR A 296 10.16 -3.33 -13.61
CA THR A 296 10.24 -3.10 -15.07
C THR A 296 11.65 -2.79 -15.58
N ALA A 297 12.60 -2.34 -14.74
CA ALA A 297 13.99 -2.14 -15.12
C ALA A 297 14.83 -3.42 -15.04
N LEU A 298 14.34 -4.47 -14.37
CA LEU A 298 15.10 -5.69 -14.11
C LEU A 298 15.52 -6.39 -15.42
N LYS A 299 16.82 -6.59 -15.63
CA LYS A 299 17.40 -7.21 -16.83
C LYS A 299 17.77 -8.67 -16.61
N THR A 300 18.28 -8.98 -15.43
CA THR A 300 18.77 -10.32 -15.09
C THR A 300 18.29 -10.73 -13.71
N LEU A 301 17.73 -11.93 -13.61
CA LEU A 301 17.43 -12.59 -12.34
C LEU A 301 18.33 -13.81 -12.16
N LYS A 302 19.09 -13.85 -11.04
CA LYS A 302 19.82 -15.02 -10.57
C LYS A 302 19.07 -15.58 -9.35
N PHE A 303 18.44 -16.74 -9.54
CA PHE A 303 17.59 -17.36 -8.51
C PHE A 303 18.21 -18.66 -8.01
N TYR A 304 18.84 -18.59 -6.83
CA TYR A 304 19.56 -19.71 -6.21
C TYR A 304 18.91 -20.20 -4.90
N ALA A 305 17.73 -19.68 -4.55
CA ALA A 305 17.02 -20.01 -3.32
C ALA A 305 16.77 -21.52 -3.16
N LYS A 306 16.93 -22.03 -1.95
CA LYS A 306 16.67 -23.45 -1.63
C LYS A 306 15.19 -23.68 -1.32
N VAL A 307 14.36 -23.57 -2.33
CA VAL A 307 12.91 -23.79 -2.26
C VAL A 307 12.50 -24.88 -3.24
N LYS A 308 11.38 -25.58 -2.97
CA LYS A 308 10.83 -26.57 -3.91
C LYS A 308 9.99 -25.94 -5.01
N THR A 309 9.42 -24.77 -4.74
CA THR A 309 8.57 -24.04 -5.69
C THR A 309 9.10 -22.65 -5.93
N VAL A 310 9.06 -22.18 -7.18
CA VAL A 310 9.20 -20.78 -7.54
C VAL A 310 7.82 -20.17 -7.42
N PRO A 311 7.60 -19.19 -6.53
CA PRO A 311 6.25 -18.79 -6.13
C PRO A 311 5.47 -18.00 -7.19
N TYR A 312 4.16 -17.97 -7.01
CA TYR A 312 3.18 -17.30 -7.84
C TYR A 312 3.56 -15.84 -8.14
N LEU A 313 3.49 -15.46 -9.44
CA LEU A 313 3.78 -14.11 -9.94
C LEU A 313 5.18 -13.58 -9.59
N LEU A 314 6.18 -14.44 -9.30
CA LEU A 314 7.51 -14.01 -8.84
C LEU A 314 8.06 -12.79 -9.57
N CYS A 315 8.05 -12.81 -10.91
CA CYS A 315 8.58 -11.76 -11.80
C CYS A 315 7.58 -11.33 -12.88
N SER A 316 6.28 -11.56 -12.68
CA SER A 316 5.28 -11.13 -13.66
C SER A 316 5.40 -9.63 -13.97
N GLY A 317 5.31 -9.24 -15.23
CA GLY A 317 5.41 -7.83 -15.63
C GLY A 317 6.82 -7.24 -15.64
N CYS A 318 7.89 -8.04 -15.45
CA CYS A 318 9.28 -7.59 -15.59
C CYS A 318 9.63 -7.42 -17.07
N SER A 319 9.12 -6.36 -17.70
CA SER A 319 9.10 -6.16 -19.17
C SER A 319 10.49 -6.04 -19.81
N ASN A 320 11.53 -5.68 -19.06
CA ASN A 320 12.92 -5.63 -19.54
C ASN A 320 13.76 -6.85 -19.14
N LEU A 321 13.16 -7.85 -18.46
CA LEU A 321 13.88 -9.06 -18.08
C LEU A 321 14.27 -9.84 -19.33
N THR A 322 15.58 -10.05 -19.55
CA THR A 322 16.13 -10.76 -20.71
C THR A 322 16.65 -12.13 -20.36
N LYS A 323 17.12 -12.30 -19.11
CA LYS A 323 17.81 -13.53 -18.67
C LYS A 323 17.38 -13.96 -17.26
N VAL A 324 17.05 -15.23 -17.13
CA VAL A 324 16.79 -15.90 -15.85
C VAL A 324 17.71 -17.10 -15.70
N VAL A 325 18.41 -17.17 -14.57
CA VAL A 325 19.26 -18.31 -14.20
C VAL A 325 18.72 -18.93 -12.92
N MET A 326 18.21 -20.17 -13.03
CA MET A 326 17.74 -20.97 -11.90
C MET A 326 18.61 -22.20 -11.76
N ASP A 327 19.82 -22.03 -11.22
CA ASP A 327 20.75 -23.14 -10.99
C ASP A 327 20.55 -23.70 -9.57
N ASN A 328 19.44 -24.42 -9.38
CA ASN A 328 19.13 -25.11 -8.14
C ASN A 328 18.38 -26.42 -8.40
N SER A 329 19.00 -27.53 -8.01
CA SER A 329 18.44 -28.86 -8.15
C SER A 329 17.27 -29.18 -7.21
N ALA A 330 16.90 -28.28 -6.29
CA ALA A 330 15.78 -28.51 -5.36
C ALA A 330 14.43 -28.05 -5.94
N ILE A 331 14.41 -27.20 -6.99
CA ILE A 331 13.18 -26.63 -7.53
C ILE A 331 12.48 -27.68 -8.39
N GLU A 332 11.25 -28.01 -8.01
CA GLU A 332 10.41 -29.01 -8.68
C GLU A 332 9.23 -28.36 -9.46
N THR A 333 8.82 -27.14 -9.08
CA THR A 333 7.63 -26.49 -9.64
C THR A 333 7.86 -25.01 -9.91
N LEU A 334 7.46 -24.56 -11.08
CA LEU A 334 7.17 -23.15 -11.35
C LEU A 334 5.67 -22.94 -11.17
N GLU A 335 5.28 -22.13 -10.19
CA GLU A 335 3.87 -21.80 -9.91
C GLU A 335 3.23 -20.96 -11.02
N PRO A 336 1.91 -20.69 -10.99
CA PRO A 336 1.27 -19.94 -12.07
C PRO A 336 1.86 -18.54 -12.25
N ARG A 337 1.94 -18.10 -13.52
CA ARG A 337 2.28 -16.73 -13.92
C ARG A 337 3.67 -16.23 -13.45
N VAL A 338 4.60 -17.10 -13.11
CA VAL A 338 5.93 -16.75 -12.54
C VAL A 338 6.66 -15.70 -13.37
N PHE A 339 6.64 -15.79 -14.72
CA PHE A 339 7.28 -14.88 -15.67
C PHE A 339 6.27 -14.33 -16.69
N MET A 340 4.99 -14.27 -16.36
CA MET A 340 3.97 -13.70 -17.25
C MET A 340 4.32 -12.26 -17.62
N ASP A 341 4.13 -11.90 -18.90
CA ASP A 341 4.40 -10.56 -19.44
C ASP A 341 5.87 -10.11 -19.38
N CYS A 342 6.83 -11.05 -19.23
CA CYS A 342 8.26 -10.78 -19.43
C CYS A 342 8.59 -10.75 -20.92
N VAL A 343 8.12 -9.73 -21.61
CA VAL A 343 8.09 -9.67 -23.10
C VAL A 343 9.46 -9.75 -23.77
N LYS A 344 10.54 -9.36 -23.07
CA LYS A 344 11.93 -9.41 -23.56
C LYS A 344 12.70 -10.64 -23.08
N LEU A 345 12.09 -11.52 -22.30
CA LEU A 345 12.77 -12.72 -21.79
C LEU A 345 13.12 -13.65 -22.94
N SER A 346 14.40 -13.82 -23.19
CA SER A 346 14.92 -14.63 -24.31
C SER A 346 15.77 -15.82 -23.85
N SER A 347 16.25 -15.81 -22.60
CA SER A 347 17.12 -16.84 -22.05
C SER A 347 16.67 -17.29 -20.67
N VAL A 348 16.36 -18.57 -20.53
CA VAL A 348 15.97 -19.18 -19.24
C VAL A 348 16.74 -20.47 -19.04
N THR A 349 17.47 -20.54 -17.92
CA THR A 349 18.05 -21.81 -17.44
C THR A 349 17.10 -22.42 -16.43
N LEU A 350 16.47 -23.54 -16.77
CA LEU A 350 15.55 -24.26 -15.91
C LEU A 350 16.31 -25.16 -14.90
N PRO A 351 15.77 -25.37 -13.69
CA PRO A 351 16.33 -26.30 -12.70
C PRO A 351 16.32 -27.75 -13.18
N THR A 352 17.35 -28.52 -12.87
CA THR A 352 17.48 -29.91 -13.33
C THR A 352 16.44 -30.86 -12.73
N ALA A 353 15.88 -30.55 -11.55
CA ALA A 353 14.83 -31.34 -10.89
C ALA A 353 13.40 -30.86 -11.22
N LEU A 354 13.23 -29.87 -12.12
CA LEU A 354 11.92 -29.30 -12.42
C LEU A 354 10.99 -30.36 -13.01
N LYS A 355 9.82 -30.54 -12.39
CA LYS A 355 8.78 -31.51 -12.77
C LYS A 355 7.58 -30.83 -13.43
N THR A 356 7.21 -29.64 -12.95
CA THR A 356 5.96 -28.98 -13.35
C THR A 356 6.20 -27.54 -13.72
N ILE A 357 5.63 -27.12 -14.87
CA ILE A 357 5.48 -25.73 -15.29
C ILE A 357 3.98 -25.44 -15.31
N GLN A 358 3.51 -24.60 -14.40
CA GLN A 358 2.08 -24.35 -14.22
C GLN A 358 1.52 -23.29 -15.16
N VAL A 359 0.21 -23.08 -15.07
CA VAL A 359 -0.58 -22.26 -15.98
C VAL A 359 0.01 -20.85 -16.12
N TYR A 360 0.16 -20.40 -17.39
CA TYR A 360 0.66 -19.06 -17.75
C TYR A 360 2.07 -18.71 -17.24
N ALA A 361 2.88 -19.68 -16.83
CA ALA A 361 4.21 -19.44 -16.26
C ALA A 361 5.10 -18.54 -17.15
N PHE A 362 5.01 -18.68 -18.46
CA PHE A 362 5.72 -17.88 -19.47
C PHE A 362 4.77 -17.22 -20.49
N LYS A 363 3.52 -16.93 -20.07
CA LYS A 363 2.57 -16.25 -20.96
C LYS A 363 3.11 -14.90 -21.39
N ASN A 364 2.97 -14.59 -22.70
CA ASN A 364 3.44 -13.37 -23.34
C ASN A 364 4.97 -13.12 -23.25
N CYS A 365 5.78 -14.15 -23.01
CA CYS A 365 7.24 -14.06 -23.13
C CYS A 365 7.63 -14.06 -24.62
N LYS A 366 7.32 -12.98 -25.34
CA LYS A 366 7.37 -12.90 -26.82
C LYS A 366 8.75 -13.18 -27.40
N ALA A 367 9.84 -12.82 -26.68
CA ALA A 367 11.21 -13.04 -27.11
C ALA A 367 11.71 -14.47 -26.83
N LEU A 368 10.97 -15.28 -26.04
CA LEU A 368 11.38 -16.64 -25.68
C LEU A 368 11.01 -17.61 -26.81
N SER A 369 12.00 -17.98 -27.63
CA SER A 369 11.82 -18.87 -28.79
C SER A 369 12.33 -20.29 -28.54
N THR A 370 13.24 -20.46 -27.60
CA THR A 370 13.82 -21.75 -27.22
C THR A 370 13.99 -21.89 -25.74
N ILE A 371 13.85 -23.12 -25.22
CA ILE A 371 14.10 -23.48 -23.83
C ILE A 371 14.62 -24.91 -23.76
N SER A 372 15.63 -25.15 -22.95
CA SER A 372 16.14 -26.49 -22.70
C SER A 372 15.37 -27.12 -21.55
N TYR A 373 14.51 -28.09 -21.86
CA TYR A 373 13.72 -28.79 -20.85
C TYR A 373 14.56 -29.87 -20.15
N PRO A 374 14.58 -29.90 -18.80
CA PRO A 374 15.19 -31.03 -18.09
C PRO A 374 14.34 -32.30 -18.24
N LYS A 375 14.97 -33.48 -18.27
CA LYS A 375 14.28 -34.77 -18.43
C LYS A 375 13.31 -35.10 -17.27
N SER A 376 13.43 -34.41 -16.15
CA SER A 376 12.55 -34.50 -14.99
C SER A 376 11.15 -33.96 -15.23
N ILE A 377 10.92 -33.14 -16.27
CA ILE A 377 9.59 -32.56 -16.54
C ILE A 377 8.57 -33.67 -16.84
N THR A 378 7.47 -33.62 -16.13
CA THR A 378 6.34 -34.55 -16.25
C THR A 378 5.03 -33.84 -16.60
N LEU A 379 4.95 -32.51 -16.38
CA LEU A 379 3.75 -31.74 -16.61
C LEU A 379 4.07 -30.32 -17.08
N ILE A 380 3.44 -29.91 -18.16
CA ILE A 380 3.34 -28.51 -18.60
C ILE A 380 1.85 -28.20 -18.69
N GLU A 381 1.36 -27.28 -17.85
CA GLU A 381 -0.06 -26.95 -17.79
C GLU A 381 -0.53 -26.04 -18.92
N SER A 382 -1.83 -25.91 -19.06
CA SER A 382 -2.51 -25.14 -20.10
C SER A 382 -2.02 -23.69 -20.14
N GLY A 383 -1.72 -23.18 -21.34
CA GLY A 383 -1.29 -21.81 -21.57
C GLY A 383 0.06 -21.45 -20.97
N ALA A 384 0.86 -22.41 -20.45
CA ALA A 384 2.16 -22.12 -19.82
C ALA A 384 3.06 -21.23 -20.69
N PHE A 385 3.01 -21.40 -22.01
CA PHE A 385 3.76 -20.63 -23.02
C PHE A 385 2.87 -19.82 -23.97
N GLU A 386 1.63 -19.54 -23.60
CA GLU A 386 0.69 -18.77 -24.43
C GLU A 386 1.29 -17.40 -24.78
N GLY A 387 1.27 -17.05 -26.07
CA GLY A 387 1.83 -15.77 -26.56
C GLY A 387 3.36 -15.67 -26.51
N SER A 388 4.06 -16.77 -26.20
CA SER A 388 5.52 -16.87 -26.41
C SER A 388 5.86 -17.32 -27.82
N SER A 389 7.17 -17.29 -28.19
CA SER A 389 7.66 -17.84 -29.47
C SER A 389 8.10 -19.31 -29.36
N ILE A 390 7.77 -20.01 -28.28
CA ILE A 390 8.07 -21.44 -28.11
C ILE A 390 7.19 -22.28 -29.04
N THR A 391 7.81 -23.05 -29.89
CA THR A 391 7.14 -23.98 -30.84
C THR A 391 7.52 -25.43 -30.59
N LYS A 392 8.60 -25.68 -29.84
CA LYS A 392 9.13 -27.04 -29.60
C LYS A 392 8.93 -27.42 -28.14
N TYR A 393 8.32 -28.57 -27.94
CA TYR A 393 8.06 -29.17 -26.62
C TYR A 393 8.85 -30.46 -26.42
N PRO A 394 9.04 -30.96 -25.20
CA PRO A 394 9.73 -32.22 -24.94
C PRO A 394 9.07 -33.39 -25.68
N THR A 395 9.87 -34.21 -26.38
CA THR A 395 9.37 -35.37 -27.12
C THR A 395 8.87 -36.52 -26.23
N TRP A 396 9.22 -36.51 -24.92
CA TRP A 396 8.76 -37.49 -23.94
C TRP A 396 7.46 -37.08 -23.25
N LEU A 397 6.83 -35.96 -23.67
CA LEU A 397 5.52 -35.52 -23.23
C LEU A 397 4.54 -35.64 -24.39
N SER A 398 3.33 -36.14 -24.12
CA SER A 398 2.22 -36.13 -25.07
C SER A 398 1.28 -34.95 -24.79
N LYS A 399 0.75 -34.35 -25.87
CA LYS A 399 -0.29 -33.32 -25.79
C LYS A 399 -1.61 -33.98 -25.38
N GLY A 400 -2.25 -33.49 -24.32
CA GLY A 400 -3.59 -33.96 -23.93
C GLY A 400 -4.66 -33.60 -24.95
N ASN A 401 -5.71 -34.41 -25.04
CA ASN A 401 -6.78 -34.32 -26.03
C ASN A 401 -7.82 -33.19 -25.81
N ASN A 402 -7.68 -32.38 -24.75
CA ASN A 402 -8.62 -31.29 -24.48
C ASN A 402 -8.18 -30.04 -25.24
N GLY A 403 -8.95 -29.67 -26.24
CA GLY A 403 -8.72 -28.70 -27.29
C GLY A 403 -8.26 -27.26 -26.93
N ASP A 404 -7.93 -26.96 -25.69
CA ASP A 404 -7.48 -25.64 -25.24
C ASP A 404 -6.01 -25.67 -24.86
N TYR A 405 -5.17 -24.92 -25.60
CA TYR A 405 -3.79 -24.51 -25.30
C TYR A 405 -2.92 -25.54 -24.55
N GLY A 406 -2.99 -26.81 -24.98
CA GLY A 406 -2.10 -27.91 -24.70
C GLY A 406 -1.61 -28.13 -23.26
N ILE A 407 -2.23 -29.01 -22.53
CA ILE A 407 -1.60 -29.69 -21.40
C ILE A 407 -0.68 -30.76 -21.96
N PHE A 408 0.61 -30.77 -21.53
CA PHE A 408 1.59 -31.79 -21.90
C PHE A 408 1.90 -32.66 -20.70
N THR A 409 1.64 -33.96 -20.78
CA THR A 409 1.91 -34.92 -19.73
C THR A 409 2.90 -36.00 -20.18
N LYS A 410 3.58 -36.65 -19.23
CA LYS A 410 4.52 -37.71 -19.55
C LYS A 410 3.82 -38.86 -20.26
N ILE A 411 4.39 -39.35 -21.35
CA ILE A 411 3.96 -40.56 -22.02
C ILE A 411 4.20 -41.72 -21.05
N LYS A 412 3.15 -42.54 -20.76
CA LYS A 412 3.24 -43.73 -19.92
C LYS A 412 4.04 -44.83 -20.61
#